data_91cf8bdc0b28d87e71998a0c2f6825ea
#
_entry.id   91cf8bdc0b28d87e71998a0c2f6825ea
#
_cell.length_a   1.000
_cell.length_b   1.000
_cell.length_c   1.000
_cell.angle_alpha   90.00
_cell.angle_beta   90.00
_cell.angle_gamma   90.00
#
_symmetry.space_group_name_H-M   'P 1'
#
loop_
_entity.id
_entity.type
_entity.pdbx_description
1 polymer ?
#
loop_
_entity_poly.entity_id
_entity_poly.type
_entity_poly.pdbx_seq_one_letter_code
_entity_poly.pdbx_strand_id
1 'polypeptide(L)'
;LGAAIAQAMVRGYQGKDMNRNDEIMACVKHFALYGAGEAGRDYNTVDMSHQRMFNEYMLPYQAAVDAGVGSAMASFNEVDGIPATGNKWLMTDVLRKQWGFDGFVVTDYTGITEMTDHGMGDTQTVAALALNAGVDMDMVSDAFTSTLKKSLEEGKVSVKAVDAACRRILEAKYKLGLFDNPYKYCDITRPKKQIFTKEHRAIARKTASESFVLLKNENSVLPLAKKGTI
;
A
#
# COMPACT_ATOMS: atom_id res chain seq x y z
N LEU A 1 1.31 -19.26 0.38
CA LEU A 1 0.71 -18.82 -0.87
C LEU A 1 0.76 -17.30 -1.02
N GLY A 2 0.26 -16.51 -0.03
CA GLY A 2 0.21 -15.04 -0.10
C GLY A 2 1.57 -14.39 -0.38
N ALA A 3 2.63 -14.84 0.27
CA ALA A 3 3.99 -14.34 0.04
C ALA A 3 4.47 -14.54 -1.42
N ALA A 4 4.23 -15.73 -1.99
CA ALA A 4 4.60 -16.01 -3.38
C ALA A 4 3.81 -15.15 -4.37
N ILE A 5 2.52 -14.92 -4.09
CA ILE A 5 1.67 -14.04 -4.91
C ILE A 5 2.16 -12.58 -4.81
N ALA A 6 2.44 -12.09 -3.60
CA ALA A 6 2.95 -10.73 -3.40
C ALA A 6 4.24 -10.47 -4.20
N GLN A 7 5.21 -11.38 -4.14
CA GLN A 7 6.43 -11.28 -4.94
C GLN A 7 6.15 -11.29 -6.45
N ALA A 8 5.28 -12.18 -6.91
CA ALA A 8 4.93 -12.27 -8.33
C ALA A 8 4.25 -10.97 -8.82
N MET A 9 3.36 -10.40 -8.00
CA MET A 9 2.70 -9.13 -8.31
C MET A 9 3.69 -7.96 -8.38
N VAL A 10 4.58 -7.81 -7.40
CA VAL A 10 5.60 -6.76 -7.43
C VAL A 10 6.47 -6.87 -8.68
N ARG A 11 6.97 -8.06 -8.98
CA ARG A 11 7.77 -8.30 -10.18
C ARG A 11 7.00 -8.09 -11.48
N GLY A 12 5.72 -8.44 -11.49
CA GLY A 12 4.83 -8.25 -12.65
C GLY A 12 4.53 -6.77 -12.93
N TYR A 13 4.35 -5.95 -11.90
CA TYR A 13 4.10 -4.51 -12.06
C TYR A 13 5.37 -3.73 -12.37
N GLN A 14 6.46 -3.99 -11.64
CA GLN A 14 7.69 -3.21 -11.75
C GLN A 14 8.61 -3.68 -12.86
N GLY A 15 8.42 -4.92 -13.34
CA GLY A 15 9.28 -5.52 -14.36
C GLY A 15 10.74 -5.55 -13.94
N LYS A 16 11.62 -5.31 -14.88
CA LYS A 16 13.08 -5.24 -14.65
C LYS A 16 13.60 -3.82 -14.51
N ASP A 17 12.87 -2.84 -15.01
CA ASP A 17 13.29 -1.44 -15.05
C ASP A 17 12.06 -0.53 -15.03
N MET A 18 11.73 0.01 -13.86
CA MET A 18 10.61 0.94 -13.66
C MET A 18 10.68 2.21 -14.52
N ASN A 19 11.79 2.44 -15.19
CA ASN A 19 11.94 3.53 -16.15
C ASN A 19 11.29 3.24 -17.52
N ARG A 20 10.74 2.05 -17.74
CA ARG A 20 9.96 1.71 -18.94
C ARG A 20 8.54 2.26 -18.83
N ASN A 21 7.95 2.66 -19.95
CA ASN A 21 6.62 3.26 -19.98
C ASN A 21 5.46 2.24 -19.92
N ASP A 22 5.76 0.95 -19.90
CA ASP A 22 4.83 -0.18 -19.76
C ASP A 22 4.93 -0.87 -18.39
N GLU A 23 5.74 -0.34 -17.48
CA GLU A 23 5.91 -0.80 -16.11
C GLU A 23 5.45 0.27 -15.13
N ILE A 24 5.11 -0.11 -13.90
CA ILE A 24 4.59 0.78 -12.86
C ILE A 24 5.18 0.43 -11.50
N MET A 25 5.51 1.43 -10.70
CA MET A 25 5.94 1.22 -9.33
C MET A 25 4.80 0.58 -8.52
N ALA A 26 5.09 -0.56 -7.90
CA ALA A 26 4.16 -1.24 -7.02
C ALA A 26 4.09 -0.57 -5.65
N CYS A 27 2.93 -0.66 -5.02
CA CYS A 27 2.70 -0.23 -3.65
C CYS A 27 2.18 -1.41 -2.83
N VAL A 28 2.91 -1.82 -1.78
CA VAL A 28 2.39 -2.81 -0.86
C VAL A 28 1.48 -2.14 0.16
N LYS A 29 0.25 -2.67 0.30
CA LYS A 29 -0.77 -2.02 1.15
C LYS A 29 -1.82 -3.00 1.68
N HIS A 30 -2.50 -2.65 2.73
CA HIS A 30 -2.25 -1.48 3.61
C HIS A 30 -1.38 -1.95 4.78
N PHE A 31 -0.25 -1.31 4.98
CA PHE A 31 0.76 -1.75 5.95
C PHE A 31 0.48 -1.14 7.34
N ALA A 32 0.10 -1.97 8.35
CA ALA A 32 0.00 -3.41 8.25
C ALA A 32 -1.23 -3.93 9.01
N LEU A 33 -1.55 -5.22 8.80
CA LEU A 33 -2.58 -5.94 9.56
C LEU A 33 -4.02 -5.45 9.34
N TYR A 34 -4.29 -4.68 8.31
CA TYR A 34 -5.58 -4.03 8.08
C TYR A 34 -6.77 -5.00 7.97
N GLY A 35 -6.54 -6.23 7.54
CA GLY A 35 -7.55 -7.28 7.50
C GLY A 35 -7.81 -8.00 8.83
N ALA A 36 -7.13 -7.63 9.91
CA ALA A 36 -7.18 -8.28 11.21
C ALA A 36 -7.89 -7.43 12.30
N GLY A 37 -8.54 -6.33 11.91
CA GLY A 37 -9.26 -5.47 12.84
C GLY A 37 -10.33 -6.22 13.64
N GLU A 38 -10.46 -5.90 14.94
CA GLU A 38 -11.41 -6.53 15.82
C GLU A 38 -12.85 -6.40 15.32
N ALA A 39 -13.64 -7.45 15.50
CA ALA A 39 -15.01 -7.58 15.03
C ALA A 39 -15.20 -7.36 13.51
N GLY A 40 -14.12 -7.44 12.72
CA GLY A 40 -14.15 -7.17 11.27
C GLY A 40 -14.52 -5.72 10.93
N ARG A 41 -14.33 -4.81 11.87
CA ARG A 41 -14.63 -3.38 11.68
C ARG A 41 -13.43 -2.66 11.10
N ASP A 42 -13.69 -1.84 10.11
CA ASP A 42 -12.72 -0.95 9.49
C ASP A 42 -12.18 0.07 10.52
N TYR A 43 -10.94 0.51 10.38
CA TYR A 43 -10.24 1.42 11.30
C TYR A 43 -10.01 0.92 12.73
N ASN A 44 -10.50 -0.27 13.07
CA ASN A 44 -10.46 -0.76 14.45
C ASN A 44 -9.08 -1.30 14.83
N THR A 45 -8.90 -1.46 16.14
CA THR A 45 -7.69 -2.02 16.77
C THR A 45 -7.40 -3.44 16.28
N VAL A 46 -6.13 -3.76 16.17
CA VAL A 46 -5.61 -5.12 16.00
C VAL A 46 -4.94 -5.53 17.30
N ASP A 47 -5.47 -6.58 17.94
CA ASP A 47 -4.88 -7.17 19.15
C ASP A 47 -4.43 -8.61 18.86
N MET A 48 -3.13 -8.81 18.79
CA MET A 48 -2.51 -10.13 18.65
C MET A 48 -1.04 -10.09 19.06
N SER A 49 -0.48 -11.25 19.43
CA SER A 49 0.94 -11.35 19.72
C SER A 49 1.79 -11.06 18.48
N HIS A 50 2.98 -10.49 18.66
CA HIS A 50 3.95 -10.29 17.58
C HIS A 50 4.30 -11.61 16.87
N GLN A 51 4.36 -12.72 17.59
CA GLN A 51 4.58 -14.04 16.99
C GLN A 51 3.51 -14.37 15.94
N ARG A 52 2.24 -14.13 16.26
CA ARG A 52 1.14 -14.33 15.32
C ARG A 52 1.20 -13.36 14.16
N MET A 53 1.51 -12.08 14.43
CA MET A 53 1.71 -11.07 13.38
C MET A 53 2.69 -11.56 12.32
N PHE A 54 3.91 -11.93 12.74
CA PHE A 54 4.95 -12.35 11.81
C PHE A 54 4.66 -13.68 11.11
N ASN A 55 4.03 -14.63 11.79
CA ASN A 55 3.77 -15.94 11.19
C ASN A 55 2.58 -15.97 10.25
N GLU A 56 1.56 -15.14 10.45
CA GLU A 56 0.31 -15.21 9.70
C GLU A 56 0.08 -14.02 8.77
N TYR A 57 0.37 -12.79 9.22
CA TYR A 57 -0.04 -11.58 8.51
C TYR A 57 1.11 -10.84 7.81
N MET A 58 2.29 -10.84 8.40
CA MET A 58 3.42 -10.04 7.90
C MET A 58 4.16 -10.66 6.72
N LEU A 59 4.03 -11.98 6.51
CA LEU A 59 4.75 -12.70 5.45
C LEU A 59 4.54 -12.13 4.03
N PRO A 60 3.32 -11.76 3.58
CA PRO A 60 3.16 -11.16 2.26
C PRO A 60 3.80 -9.77 2.13
N TYR A 61 3.79 -8.98 3.20
CA TYR A 61 4.44 -7.66 3.21
C TYR A 61 5.95 -7.78 3.10
N GLN A 62 6.55 -8.65 3.92
CA GLN A 62 7.99 -8.93 3.85
C GLN A 62 8.38 -9.44 2.46
N ALA A 63 7.61 -10.38 1.91
CA ALA A 63 7.86 -10.91 0.58
C ALA A 63 7.78 -9.85 -0.53
N ALA A 64 6.90 -8.85 -0.39
CA ALA A 64 6.86 -7.71 -1.30
C ALA A 64 8.11 -6.82 -1.17
N VAL A 65 8.60 -6.59 0.06
CA VAL A 65 9.86 -5.87 0.31
C VAL A 65 11.04 -6.62 -0.29
N ASP A 66 11.14 -7.95 -0.06
CA ASP A 66 12.18 -8.81 -0.63
C ASP A 66 12.16 -8.81 -2.18
N ALA A 67 11.00 -8.57 -2.78
CA ALA A 67 10.85 -8.42 -4.22
C ALA A 67 11.18 -7.01 -4.73
N GLY A 68 11.56 -6.08 -3.86
CA GLY A 68 11.97 -4.72 -4.20
C GLY A 68 10.82 -3.76 -4.47
N VAL A 69 9.69 -3.89 -3.76
CA VAL A 69 8.55 -2.97 -3.90
C VAL A 69 8.99 -1.51 -3.68
N GLY A 70 8.58 -0.60 -4.56
CA GLY A 70 9.04 0.79 -4.54
C GLY A 70 8.33 1.69 -3.55
N SER A 71 7.13 1.31 -3.09
CA SER A 71 6.37 2.10 -2.11
C SER A 71 5.54 1.22 -1.18
N ALA A 72 5.19 1.78 -0.02
CA ALA A 72 4.27 1.20 0.93
C ALA A 72 3.22 2.24 1.34
N MET A 73 1.99 1.80 1.59
CA MET A 73 0.92 2.65 2.11
C MET A 73 0.59 2.21 3.53
N ALA A 74 0.64 3.15 4.48
CA ALA A 74 0.27 2.91 5.86
C ALA A 74 -1.23 2.61 5.98
N SER A 75 -1.60 1.72 6.90
CA SER A 75 -3.01 1.41 7.18
C SER A 75 -3.59 2.35 8.26
N PHE A 76 -4.91 2.33 8.40
CA PHE A 76 -5.61 3.15 9.39
C PHE A 76 -5.66 2.53 10.79
N ASN A 77 -5.74 1.20 10.87
CA ASN A 77 -5.94 0.47 12.11
C ASN A 77 -4.82 0.70 13.12
N GLU A 78 -5.16 0.55 14.37
CA GLU A 78 -4.18 0.52 15.45
C GLU A 78 -3.48 -0.84 15.53
N VAL A 79 -2.20 -0.77 15.87
CA VAL A 79 -1.38 -1.94 16.24
C VAL A 79 -0.69 -1.60 17.55
N ASP A 80 -0.87 -2.41 18.59
CA ASP A 80 -0.40 -2.14 19.95
C ASP A 80 -0.88 -0.77 20.50
N GLY A 81 -2.13 -0.38 20.16
CA GLY A 81 -2.74 0.87 20.61
C GLY A 81 -2.24 2.13 19.88
N ILE A 82 -1.48 1.98 18.79
CA ILE A 82 -0.97 3.11 18.00
C ILE A 82 -1.43 2.94 16.54
N PRO A 83 -2.13 3.94 15.95
CA PRO A 83 -2.44 3.91 14.52
C PRO A 83 -1.21 3.65 13.67
N ALA A 84 -1.31 2.76 12.69
CA ALA A 84 -0.17 2.32 11.90
C ALA A 84 0.61 3.49 11.28
N THR A 85 -0.08 4.54 10.85
CA THR A 85 0.52 5.78 10.31
C THR A 85 1.47 6.48 11.30
N GLY A 86 1.19 6.42 12.60
CA GLY A 86 2.03 6.99 13.68
C GLY A 86 2.94 5.95 14.36
N ASN A 87 2.90 4.70 13.94
CA ASN A 87 3.57 3.60 14.63
C ASN A 87 5.02 3.45 14.16
N LYS A 88 5.94 4.01 14.94
CA LYS A 88 7.39 3.98 14.65
C LYS A 88 7.95 2.55 14.60
N TRP A 89 7.45 1.66 15.44
CA TRP A 89 7.89 0.26 15.43
C TRP A 89 7.57 -0.38 14.07
N LEU A 90 6.34 -0.22 13.55
CA LEU A 90 5.98 -0.72 12.23
C LEU A 90 6.79 -0.06 11.12
N MET A 91 6.76 1.28 11.03
CA MET A 91 7.28 2.01 9.87
C MET A 91 8.80 2.08 9.84
N THR A 92 9.44 2.19 10.99
CA THR A 92 10.90 2.32 11.06
C THR A 92 11.57 1.01 11.46
N ASP A 93 11.16 0.40 12.58
CA ASP A 93 11.96 -0.71 13.12
C ASP A 93 11.71 -2.00 12.33
N VAL A 94 10.47 -2.33 11.99
CA VAL A 94 10.15 -3.50 11.17
C VAL A 94 10.41 -3.23 9.70
N LEU A 95 9.67 -2.28 9.10
CA LEU A 95 9.69 -2.10 7.66
C LEU A 95 11.08 -1.70 7.13
N ARG A 96 11.71 -0.68 7.72
CA ARG A 96 12.97 -0.14 7.20
C ARG A 96 14.21 -0.85 7.75
N LYS A 97 14.30 -1.04 9.09
CA LYS A 97 15.51 -1.58 9.69
C LYS A 97 15.60 -3.10 9.58
N GLN A 98 14.50 -3.80 9.92
CA GLN A 98 14.50 -5.26 9.92
C GLN A 98 14.41 -5.84 8.51
N TRP A 99 13.54 -5.28 7.63
CA TRP A 99 13.34 -5.78 6.28
C TRP A 99 14.11 -5.04 5.19
N GLY A 100 14.76 -3.92 5.52
CA GLY A 100 15.59 -3.17 4.58
C GLY A 100 14.81 -2.40 3.50
N PHE A 101 13.54 -2.06 3.76
CA PHE A 101 12.75 -1.28 2.80
C PHE A 101 13.37 0.10 2.55
N ASP A 102 13.74 0.39 1.32
CA ASP A 102 14.39 1.63 0.86
C ASP A 102 13.45 2.58 0.10
N GLY A 103 12.22 2.14 -0.22
CA GLY A 103 11.20 2.95 -0.88
C GLY A 103 10.59 4.02 0.03
N PHE A 104 9.57 4.72 -0.46
CA PHE A 104 8.83 5.70 0.33
C PHE A 104 7.54 5.11 0.92
N VAL A 105 7.13 5.68 2.07
CA VAL A 105 5.86 5.38 2.73
C VAL A 105 4.89 6.55 2.51
N VAL A 106 3.73 6.27 1.92
CA VAL A 106 2.62 7.21 1.83
C VAL A 106 1.54 6.81 2.84
N THR A 107 0.79 7.79 3.36
CA THR A 107 -0.41 7.48 4.15
C THR A 107 -1.53 6.94 3.26
N ASP A 108 -2.55 6.35 3.86
CA ASP A 108 -3.83 6.21 3.20
C ASP A 108 -4.55 7.57 3.14
N TYR A 109 -5.71 7.64 2.51
CA TYR A 109 -6.48 8.87 2.33
C TYR A 109 -6.80 9.52 3.68
N THR A 110 -6.35 10.76 3.91
CA THR A 110 -6.46 11.47 5.19
C THR A 110 -5.82 10.78 6.40
N GLY A 111 -4.93 9.81 6.20
CA GLY A 111 -4.42 8.93 7.27
C GLY A 111 -3.68 9.64 8.40
N ILE A 112 -3.15 10.86 8.20
CA ILE A 112 -2.57 11.65 9.28
C ILE A 112 -3.67 12.25 10.14
N THR A 113 -4.68 12.91 9.55
CA THR A 113 -5.76 13.54 10.31
C THR A 113 -6.67 12.54 10.96
N GLU A 114 -6.85 11.34 10.42
CA GLU A 114 -7.57 10.23 11.08
C GLU A 114 -7.00 9.90 12.47
N MET A 115 -5.70 10.08 12.69
CA MET A 115 -5.11 9.85 14.01
C MET A 115 -5.64 10.81 15.10
N THR A 116 -6.27 11.92 14.73
CA THR A 116 -6.91 12.82 15.70
C THR A 116 -8.15 12.15 16.32
N ASP A 117 -8.88 11.38 15.54
CA ASP A 117 -10.06 10.63 15.98
C ASP A 117 -9.69 9.44 16.87
N HIS A 118 -8.47 8.94 16.76
CA HIS A 118 -7.87 7.99 17.69
C HIS A 118 -7.31 8.65 18.98
N GLY A 119 -7.52 9.96 19.16
CA GLY A 119 -7.07 10.66 20.37
C GLY A 119 -5.57 10.93 20.46
N MET A 120 -4.83 10.81 19.34
CA MET A 120 -3.38 10.98 19.33
C MET A 120 -2.91 12.44 19.38
N GLY A 121 -3.84 13.40 19.35
CA GLY A 121 -3.57 14.83 19.49
C GLY A 121 -4.14 15.67 18.34
N ASP A 122 -3.73 16.94 18.29
CA ASP A 122 -4.09 17.86 17.24
C ASP A 122 -3.34 17.55 15.91
N THR A 123 -3.75 18.18 14.82
CA THR A 123 -3.16 17.97 13.49
C THR A 123 -1.63 18.15 13.47
N GLN A 124 -1.10 19.11 14.21
CA GLN A 124 0.34 19.33 14.30
C GLN A 124 1.05 18.16 14.99
N THR A 125 0.47 17.67 16.07
CA THR A 125 1.00 16.55 16.85
C THR A 125 1.01 15.27 16.01
N VAL A 126 -0.11 14.93 15.37
CA VAL A 126 -0.20 13.70 14.57
C VAL A 126 0.66 13.77 13.31
N ALA A 127 0.83 14.95 12.68
CA ALA A 127 1.78 15.14 11.57
C ALA A 127 3.22 14.89 12.03
N ALA A 128 3.61 15.42 13.18
CA ALA A 128 4.94 15.17 13.74
C ALA A 128 5.16 13.69 14.09
N LEU A 129 4.15 13.02 14.64
CA LEU A 129 4.19 11.57 14.91
C LEU A 129 4.38 10.76 13.63
N ALA A 130 3.61 11.03 12.57
CA ALA A 130 3.71 10.33 11.29
C ALA A 130 5.11 10.48 10.66
N LEU A 131 5.64 11.71 10.57
CA LEU A 131 6.98 11.95 10.03
C LEU A 131 8.05 11.24 10.85
N ASN A 132 7.98 11.33 12.19
CA ASN A 132 8.94 10.69 13.09
C ASN A 132 8.81 9.16 13.10
N ALA A 133 7.63 8.62 12.77
CA ALA A 133 7.43 7.19 12.56
C ALA A 133 8.09 6.69 11.27
N GLY A 134 8.28 7.54 10.26
CA GLY A 134 8.92 7.18 9.01
C GLY A 134 8.00 7.25 7.79
N VAL A 135 6.86 7.94 7.90
CA VAL A 135 5.99 8.30 6.77
C VAL A 135 6.64 9.45 6.00
N ASP A 136 6.67 9.35 4.68
CA ASP A 136 7.35 10.29 3.80
C ASP A 136 6.38 11.20 3.04
N MET A 137 5.14 10.77 2.81
CA MET A 137 4.16 11.47 1.99
C MET A 137 2.78 11.43 2.65
N ASP A 138 2.17 12.60 2.75
CA ASP A 138 0.81 12.79 3.24
C ASP A 138 -0.17 12.74 2.07
N MET A 139 -1.18 11.85 2.15
CA MET A 139 -2.22 11.77 1.15
C MET A 139 -3.44 12.60 1.60
N VAL A 140 -3.62 13.75 0.94
CA VAL A 140 -4.82 14.63 1.02
C VAL A 140 -5.01 15.41 2.33
N SER A 141 -4.44 14.97 3.47
CA SER A 141 -4.67 15.63 4.77
C SER A 141 -4.20 17.07 4.85
N ASP A 142 -3.25 17.50 4.01
CA ASP A 142 -2.54 18.79 4.10
C ASP A 142 -1.83 19.03 5.45
N ALA A 143 -1.69 17.96 6.23
CA ALA A 143 -1.14 18.04 7.59
C ALA A 143 0.36 18.37 7.57
N PHE A 144 1.13 17.77 6.63
CA PHE A 144 2.56 18.08 6.51
C PHE A 144 2.80 19.51 6.04
N THR A 145 2.10 19.96 4.99
CA THR A 145 2.31 21.29 4.42
C THR A 145 1.87 22.40 5.36
N SER A 146 0.81 22.20 6.14
CA SER A 146 0.27 23.19 7.06
C SER A 146 1.01 23.28 8.40
N THR A 147 1.67 22.20 8.86
CA THR A 147 2.17 22.16 10.26
C THR A 147 3.67 21.92 10.42
N LEU A 148 4.37 21.32 9.42
CA LEU A 148 5.78 20.92 9.62
C LEU A 148 6.73 22.09 9.85
N LYS A 149 6.47 23.27 9.25
CA LYS A 149 7.28 24.46 9.51
C LYS A 149 7.27 24.81 11.01
N LYS A 150 6.08 24.91 11.60
CA LYS A 150 5.93 25.19 13.02
C LYS A 150 6.53 24.08 13.88
N SER A 151 6.35 22.82 13.48
CA SER A 151 6.92 21.65 14.18
C SER A 151 8.45 21.65 14.18
N LEU A 152 9.09 22.16 13.13
CA LEU A 152 10.55 22.38 13.06
C LEU A 152 10.99 23.49 14.03
N GLU A 153 10.27 24.62 14.04
CA GLU A 153 10.56 25.76 14.93
C GLU A 153 10.42 25.37 16.41
N GLU A 154 9.47 24.51 16.72
CA GLU A 154 9.22 23.98 18.09
C GLU A 154 10.06 22.73 18.44
N GLY A 155 10.91 22.24 17.52
CA GLY A 155 11.76 21.07 17.74
C GLY A 155 11.01 19.73 17.83
N LYS A 156 9.73 19.66 17.42
CA LYS A 156 8.92 18.42 17.38
C LYS A 156 9.38 17.46 16.29
N VAL A 157 9.94 17.99 15.20
CA VAL A 157 10.56 17.23 14.10
C VAL A 157 11.93 17.83 13.79
N SER A 158 12.80 17.04 13.17
CA SER A 158 14.13 17.51 12.75
C SER A 158 14.19 17.78 11.26
N VAL A 159 15.03 18.72 10.83
CA VAL A 159 15.36 18.94 9.41
C VAL A 159 15.80 17.63 8.76
N LYS A 160 16.62 16.83 9.46
CA LYS A 160 17.07 15.52 8.97
C LYS A 160 15.92 14.57 8.64
N ALA A 161 14.83 14.58 9.41
CA ALA A 161 13.65 13.74 9.14
C ALA A 161 12.91 14.23 7.89
N VAL A 162 12.74 15.54 7.75
CA VAL A 162 12.11 16.15 6.56
C VAL A 162 12.95 15.87 5.30
N ASP A 163 14.26 16.06 5.37
CA ASP A 163 15.18 15.80 4.26
C ASP A 163 15.17 14.32 3.84
N ALA A 164 15.11 13.41 4.82
CA ALA A 164 15.04 11.97 4.54
C ALA A 164 13.74 11.59 3.81
N ALA A 165 12.60 12.14 4.24
CA ALA A 165 11.31 11.92 3.58
C ALA A 165 11.31 12.49 2.14
N CYS A 166 11.72 13.74 1.99
CA CYS A 166 11.84 14.40 0.69
C CYS A 166 12.77 13.61 -0.25
N ARG A 167 13.92 13.18 0.23
CA ARG A 167 14.90 12.39 -0.55
C ARG A 167 14.26 11.12 -1.13
N ARG A 168 13.52 10.34 -0.34
CA ARG A 168 12.90 9.10 -0.82
C ARG A 168 11.88 9.37 -1.94
N ILE A 169 11.12 10.44 -1.85
CA ILE A 169 10.20 10.86 -2.92
C ILE A 169 10.97 11.27 -4.17
N LEU A 170 12.06 12.04 -4.02
CA LEU A 170 12.90 12.45 -5.16
C LEU A 170 13.60 11.24 -5.81
N GLU A 171 14.09 10.30 -5.02
CA GLU A 171 14.68 9.05 -5.52
C GLU A 171 13.66 8.19 -6.29
N ALA A 172 12.42 8.10 -5.81
CA ALA A 172 11.35 7.43 -6.54
C ALA A 172 11.08 8.10 -7.90
N LYS A 173 10.98 9.43 -7.93
CA LYS A 173 10.83 10.21 -9.19
C LYS A 173 12.02 10.01 -10.13
N TYR A 174 13.22 9.92 -9.59
CA TYR A 174 14.43 9.67 -10.36
C TYR A 174 14.43 8.26 -10.98
N LYS A 175 14.16 7.22 -10.17
CA LYS A 175 14.04 5.84 -10.64
C LYS A 175 12.99 5.68 -11.76
N LEU A 176 11.92 6.48 -11.71
CA LEU A 176 10.88 6.52 -12.73
C LEU A 176 11.24 7.36 -13.97
N GLY A 177 12.40 8.05 -14.00
CA GLY A 177 12.81 8.90 -15.11
C GLY A 177 11.98 10.20 -15.27
N LEU A 178 11.28 10.64 -14.21
CA LEU A 178 10.39 11.81 -14.29
C LEU A 178 11.12 13.14 -14.35
N PHE A 179 12.41 13.20 -13.98
CA PHE A 179 13.24 14.39 -14.15
C PHE A 179 13.67 14.60 -15.60
N ASP A 180 13.82 13.51 -16.36
CA ASP A 180 14.18 13.59 -17.77
C ASP A 180 12.94 13.87 -18.63
N ASN A 181 11.82 13.23 -18.32
CA ASN A 181 10.55 13.44 -19.01
C ASN A 181 9.36 13.19 -18.07
N PRO A 182 8.74 14.23 -17.47
CA PRO A 182 7.62 14.09 -16.55
C PRO A 182 6.35 13.51 -17.22
N TYR A 183 6.24 13.60 -18.54
CA TYR A 183 5.10 13.09 -19.31
C TYR A 183 5.35 11.73 -19.97
N LYS A 184 6.45 11.08 -19.66
CA LYS A 184 6.88 9.82 -20.26
C LYS A 184 5.81 8.73 -20.25
N TYR A 185 5.01 8.66 -19.21
CA TYR A 185 3.95 7.66 -19.06
C TYR A 185 2.61 8.09 -19.68
N CYS A 186 2.50 9.33 -20.17
CA CYS A 186 1.28 9.91 -20.73
C CYS A 186 1.20 9.63 -22.24
N ASP A 187 0.46 8.59 -22.61
CA ASP A 187 0.14 8.28 -24.00
C ASP A 187 -1.37 8.20 -24.18
N ILE A 188 -1.97 9.27 -24.72
CA ILE A 188 -3.43 9.38 -24.95
C ILE A 188 -3.95 8.36 -25.97
N THR A 189 -3.08 7.75 -26.77
CA THR A 189 -3.47 6.74 -27.75
C THR A 189 -3.51 5.33 -27.16
N ARG A 190 -2.80 5.08 -26.06
CA ARG A 190 -2.67 3.78 -25.40
C ARG A 190 -4.02 3.18 -24.98
N PRO A 191 -4.95 3.91 -24.36
CA PRO A 191 -6.23 3.37 -23.93
C PRO A 191 -6.99 2.69 -25.09
N LYS A 192 -7.03 3.31 -26.25
CA LYS A 192 -7.73 2.77 -27.43
C LYS A 192 -7.11 1.46 -27.95
N LYS A 193 -5.82 1.23 -27.69
CA LYS A 193 -5.09 0.04 -28.16
C LYS A 193 -5.01 -1.07 -27.14
N GLN A 194 -5.09 -0.74 -25.84
CA GLN A 194 -4.78 -1.67 -24.74
C GLN A 194 -5.96 -1.96 -23.82
N ILE A 195 -6.96 -1.09 -23.75
CA ILE A 195 -8.13 -1.33 -22.89
C ILE A 195 -9.18 -2.16 -23.65
N PHE A 196 -9.77 -3.14 -22.96
CA PHE A 196 -10.82 -4.02 -23.49
C PHE A 196 -10.47 -4.75 -24.79
N THR A 197 -9.20 -5.10 -24.98
CA THR A 197 -8.80 -5.91 -26.14
C THR A 197 -9.49 -7.27 -26.12
N LYS A 198 -9.53 -7.94 -27.27
CA LYS A 198 -10.11 -9.29 -27.39
C LYS A 198 -9.39 -10.26 -26.44
N GLU A 199 -8.07 -10.13 -26.35
CA GLU A 199 -7.19 -10.95 -25.52
C GLU A 199 -7.49 -10.72 -24.03
N HIS A 200 -7.58 -9.47 -23.58
CA HIS A 200 -7.91 -9.14 -22.19
C HIS A 200 -9.29 -9.68 -21.78
N ARG A 201 -10.28 -9.58 -22.66
CA ARG A 201 -11.62 -10.13 -22.43
C ARG A 201 -11.61 -11.66 -22.37
N ALA A 202 -10.81 -12.31 -23.21
CA ALA A 202 -10.67 -13.76 -23.18
C ALA A 202 -10.01 -14.25 -21.88
N ILE A 203 -8.93 -13.57 -21.43
CA ILE A 203 -8.25 -13.86 -20.15
C ILE A 203 -9.20 -13.64 -19.00
N ALA A 204 -9.89 -12.50 -18.93
CA ALA A 204 -10.85 -12.21 -17.86
C ALA A 204 -11.95 -13.28 -17.76
N ARG A 205 -12.52 -13.68 -18.92
CA ARG A 205 -13.52 -14.75 -18.98
C ARG A 205 -12.97 -16.08 -18.49
N LYS A 206 -11.76 -16.45 -18.92
CA LYS A 206 -11.11 -17.69 -18.51
C LYS A 206 -10.88 -17.71 -17.02
N THR A 207 -10.27 -16.65 -16.47
CA THR A 207 -10.00 -16.50 -15.04
C THR A 207 -11.29 -16.59 -14.22
N ALA A 208 -12.34 -15.89 -14.63
CA ALA A 208 -13.64 -15.98 -13.96
C ALA A 208 -14.19 -17.41 -13.97
N SER A 209 -14.11 -18.11 -15.10
CA SER A 209 -14.59 -19.50 -15.21
C SER A 209 -13.80 -20.47 -14.32
N GLU A 210 -12.49 -20.27 -14.18
CA GLU A 210 -11.59 -21.10 -13.37
C GLU A 210 -11.67 -20.77 -11.87
N SER A 211 -12.23 -19.61 -11.49
CA SER A 211 -12.39 -19.20 -10.09
C SER A 211 -13.71 -19.64 -9.46
N PHE A 212 -14.66 -20.18 -10.22
CA PHE A 212 -15.93 -20.62 -9.68
C PHE A 212 -15.74 -21.85 -8.78
N VAL A 213 -16.34 -21.79 -7.59
CA VAL A 213 -16.39 -22.90 -6.65
C VAL A 213 -17.84 -23.38 -6.53
N LEU A 214 -18.08 -24.63 -6.92
CA LEU A 214 -19.41 -25.24 -6.81
C LEU A 214 -19.63 -25.68 -5.36
N LEU A 215 -20.31 -24.84 -4.57
CA LEU A 215 -20.57 -25.11 -3.14
C LEU A 215 -21.68 -26.14 -2.93
N LYS A 216 -22.67 -26.21 -3.85
CA LYS A 216 -23.84 -27.07 -3.74
C LYS A 216 -24.43 -27.36 -5.12
N ASN A 217 -24.75 -28.61 -5.41
CA ASN A 217 -25.44 -29.04 -6.63
C ASN A 217 -26.35 -30.22 -6.35
N GLU A 218 -27.40 -29.98 -5.57
CA GLU A 218 -28.40 -31.02 -5.24
C GLU A 218 -29.14 -31.46 -6.51
N ASN A 219 -29.40 -32.76 -6.59
CA ASN A 219 -30.05 -33.40 -7.74
C ASN A 219 -29.35 -33.16 -9.10
N SER A 220 -28.06 -32.81 -9.09
CA SER A 220 -27.27 -32.56 -10.31
C SER A 220 -27.95 -31.56 -11.27
N VAL A 221 -28.51 -30.47 -10.74
CA VAL A 221 -29.18 -29.42 -11.53
C VAL A 221 -28.22 -28.75 -12.49
N LEU A 222 -26.94 -28.63 -12.09
CA LEU A 222 -25.88 -28.08 -12.94
C LEU A 222 -25.05 -29.19 -13.58
N PRO A 223 -24.62 -29.01 -14.85
CA PRO A 223 -24.87 -27.90 -15.74
C PRO A 223 -26.30 -27.87 -16.28
N LEU A 224 -26.88 -26.68 -16.39
CA LEU A 224 -28.21 -26.51 -16.96
C LEU A 224 -28.24 -26.97 -18.42
N ALA A 225 -29.36 -27.57 -18.83
CA ALA A 225 -29.58 -27.91 -20.22
C ALA A 225 -29.58 -26.66 -21.10
N LYS A 226 -28.89 -26.71 -22.27
CA LYS A 226 -28.83 -25.59 -23.21
C LYS A 226 -30.12 -25.40 -24.02
N LYS A 227 -31.26 -25.83 -23.49
CA LYS A 227 -32.57 -25.77 -24.13
C LYS A 227 -33.62 -25.32 -23.12
N GLY A 228 -34.61 -24.57 -23.58
CA GLY A 228 -35.70 -24.07 -22.76
C GLY A 228 -35.49 -22.60 -22.31
N THR A 229 -36.48 -22.09 -21.62
CA THR A 229 -36.47 -20.75 -21.00
C THR A 229 -35.99 -20.90 -19.55
N ILE A 230 -35.08 -20.06 -19.12
CA ILE A 230 -34.60 -19.96 -17.73
C ILE A 230 -35.34 -18.82 -17.05
#